data_2de361eacecc77a8942a60369097122b
#
_entry.id   2de361eacecc77a8942a60369097122b
#
_cell.length_a   1.000
_cell.length_b   1.000
_cell.length_c   1.000
_cell.angle_alpha   90.00
_cell.angle_beta   90.00
_cell.angle_gamma   90.00
#
_symmetry.space_group_name_H-M   'P 1'
#
loop_
_entity.id
_entity.type
_entity.pdbx_description
1 polymer ?
#
loop_
_entity_poly.entity_id
_entity_poly.type
_entity_poly.pdbx_seq_one_letter_code
_entity_poly.pdbx_strand_id
1 'polypeptide(L)'
;MLGIIGIFAYKLNEYFSEPVINAKSINLDASPSPKSKIIERLKKDQKIKVLKKNNNTDWWQVEIGSQKGWVASWLIQKKNYNTKNAGRLAEATIVLDPGHGGVDSGTQASNGAMEKTYTLRTALKVYKLLKAKNVHVIMTRHTNKTVALASRPALSNRVKANIYISFHFNSAGEQNAAEGYEVFKYHHNANSFASTIDKQFNNLPLYNRGVSFGNFEVLRDNKRPAILVEMGFMDSDYDFSYIQKSSYQQKVANDVTKSLTSYFN
;
A
#
# COMPACT_ATOMS: atom_id res chain seq x y z
N MET A 1 -38.90 -23.69 14.88
CA MET A 1 -39.08 -23.08 13.54
C MET A 1 -39.03 -21.53 13.50
N LEU A 2 -39.40 -20.84 14.57
CA LEU A 2 -39.41 -19.35 14.64
C LEU A 2 -38.02 -18.69 14.61
N GLY A 3 -36.97 -19.35 15.12
CA GLY A 3 -35.62 -18.77 15.18
C GLY A 3 -34.91 -18.65 13.80
N ILE A 4 -35.18 -19.58 12.87
CA ILE A 4 -34.53 -19.59 11.54
C ILE A 4 -35.13 -18.50 10.64
N ILE A 5 -36.42 -18.23 10.77
CA ILE A 5 -37.11 -17.18 10.00
C ILE A 5 -36.62 -15.79 10.46
N GLY A 6 -36.37 -15.59 11.75
CA GLY A 6 -35.87 -14.33 12.31
C GLY A 6 -34.45 -14.01 11.82
N ILE A 7 -33.56 -15.02 11.75
CA ILE A 7 -32.19 -14.86 11.27
C ILE A 7 -32.16 -14.57 9.76
N PHE A 8 -33.04 -15.19 8.99
CA PHE A 8 -33.15 -14.97 7.54
C PHE A 8 -33.71 -13.58 7.22
N ALA A 9 -34.70 -13.13 7.96
CA ALA A 9 -35.27 -11.77 7.82
C ALA A 9 -34.27 -10.70 8.26
N TYR A 10 -33.50 -10.94 9.33
CA TYR A 10 -32.44 -10.04 9.79
C TYR A 10 -31.31 -9.92 8.75
N LYS A 11 -30.85 -11.05 8.17
CA LYS A 11 -29.83 -11.04 7.09
C LYS A 11 -30.36 -10.42 5.81
N LEU A 12 -31.62 -10.59 5.46
CA LEU A 12 -32.23 -9.93 4.30
C LEU A 12 -32.34 -8.41 4.55
N ASN A 13 -32.68 -7.98 5.77
CA ASN A 13 -32.78 -6.55 6.10
C ASN A 13 -31.41 -5.87 6.10
N GLU A 14 -30.33 -6.53 6.54
CA GLU A 14 -28.95 -6.04 6.36
C GLU A 14 -28.53 -5.97 4.89
N TYR A 15 -29.00 -6.89 4.06
CA TYR A 15 -28.71 -6.92 2.62
C TYR A 15 -29.40 -5.79 1.85
N PHE A 16 -30.56 -5.32 2.34
CA PHE A 16 -31.37 -4.25 1.74
C PHE A 16 -31.29 -2.91 2.46
N SER A 17 -30.58 -2.85 3.61
CA SER A 17 -30.39 -1.55 4.29
C SER A 17 -29.46 -0.66 3.47
N GLU A 18 -29.95 0.51 3.10
CA GLU A 18 -29.13 1.54 2.43
C GLU A 18 -28.07 2.05 3.46
N PRO A 19 -26.77 1.85 3.21
CA PRO A 19 -25.76 2.35 4.13
C PRO A 19 -25.84 3.87 4.27
N VAL A 20 -25.64 4.34 5.50
CA VAL A 20 -25.55 5.77 5.81
C VAL A 20 -24.08 6.18 5.90
N ILE A 21 -23.73 7.31 5.31
CA ILE A 21 -22.40 7.88 5.37
C ILE A 21 -22.16 8.46 6.78
N ASN A 22 -21.23 7.87 7.54
CA ASN A 22 -20.78 8.36 8.85
C ASN A 22 -19.57 9.30 8.75
N ALA A 23 -18.83 9.26 7.66
CA ALA A 23 -17.76 10.20 7.38
C ALA A 23 -18.31 11.63 7.22
N LYS A 24 -17.52 12.65 7.58
CA LYS A 24 -17.90 14.05 7.36
C LYS A 24 -18.14 14.34 5.87
N SER A 25 -17.33 13.76 5.00
CA SER A 25 -17.57 13.69 3.56
C SER A 25 -16.73 12.59 2.90
N ILE A 26 -17.23 12.03 1.78
CA ILE A 26 -16.51 11.12 0.88
C ILE A 26 -16.76 11.57 -0.56
N ASN A 27 -15.88 11.15 -1.49
CA ASN A 27 -16.10 11.42 -2.91
C ASN A 27 -16.99 10.36 -3.55
N LEU A 28 -17.85 10.80 -4.47
CA LEU A 28 -18.49 9.99 -5.49
C LEU A 28 -17.64 10.12 -6.76
N ASP A 29 -17.01 9.07 -7.19
CA ASP A 29 -16.07 9.05 -8.30
C ASP A 29 -16.68 8.44 -9.57
N ALA A 30 -16.27 8.91 -10.74
CA ALA A 30 -16.76 8.39 -12.02
C ALA A 30 -16.27 6.94 -12.30
N SER A 31 -15.16 6.53 -11.69
CA SER A 31 -14.62 5.18 -11.77
C SER A 31 -13.97 4.77 -10.44
N PRO A 32 -13.76 3.46 -10.18
CA PRO A 32 -13.19 2.96 -8.92
C PRO A 32 -11.68 3.20 -8.86
N SER A 33 -11.28 4.45 -8.79
CA SER A 33 -9.87 4.87 -8.80
C SER A 33 -9.66 6.20 -8.07
N PRO A 34 -8.60 6.34 -7.26
CA PRO A 34 -8.25 7.62 -6.64
C PRO A 34 -7.81 8.70 -7.65
N LYS A 35 -7.58 8.35 -8.91
CA LYS A 35 -7.28 9.28 -10.01
C LYS A 35 -8.48 9.60 -10.88
N SER A 36 -9.67 9.14 -10.48
CA SER A 36 -10.92 9.40 -11.19
C SER A 36 -11.41 10.84 -11.01
N LYS A 37 -12.21 11.30 -11.98
CA LYS A 37 -12.98 12.55 -11.82
C LYS A 37 -13.98 12.39 -10.68
N ILE A 38 -14.01 13.35 -9.76
CA ILE A 38 -15.04 13.46 -8.74
C ILE A 38 -16.33 13.96 -9.38
N ILE A 39 -17.42 13.20 -9.23
CA ILE A 39 -18.75 13.59 -9.67
C ILE A 39 -19.36 14.53 -8.63
N GLU A 40 -19.35 14.11 -7.35
CA GLU A 40 -19.94 14.83 -6.24
C GLU A 40 -19.16 14.55 -4.94
N ARG A 41 -19.32 15.43 -3.95
CA ARG A 41 -18.88 15.19 -2.56
C ARG A 41 -20.07 14.89 -1.70
N LEU A 42 -20.18 13.64 -1.30
CA LEU A 42 -21.23 13.15 -0.43
C LEU A 42 -20.95 13.56 1.02
N LYS A 43 -22.02 13.86 1.76
CA LYS A 43 -21.97 14.38 3.14
C LYS A 43 -22.40 13.31 4.15
N LYS A 44 -22.08 13.56 5.40
CA LYS A 44 -22.57 12.78 6.52
C LYS A 44 -24.11 12.68 6.49
N ASP A 45 -24.62 11.55 6.98
CA ASP A 45 -26.05 11.20 7.10
C ASP A 45 -26.80 10.99 5.74
N GLN A 46 -26.12 11.14 4.60
CA GLN A 46 -26.69 10.72 3.32
C GLN A 46 -26.80 9.19 3.25
N LYS A 47 -27.96 8.69 2.80
CA LYS A 47 -28.18 7.29 2.45
C LYS A 47 -27.68 7.05 1.04
N ILE A 48 -27.04 5.92 0.82
CA ILE A 48 -26.57 5.50 -0.49
C ILE A 48 -27.20 4.17 -0.88
N LYS A 49 -27.73 4.08 -2.08
CA LYS A 49 -28.22 2.81 -2.64
C LYS A 49 -27.05 2.09 -3.27
N VAL A 50 -26.66 0.95 -2.72
CA VAL A 50 -25.57 0.13 -3.25
C VAL A 50 -26.07 -0.67 -4.45
N LEU A 51 -25.49 -0.42 -5.62
CA LEU A 51 -25.80 -1.14 -6.87
C LEU A 51 -24.93 -2.38 -7.04
N LYS A 52 -23.63 -2.26 -6.69
CA LYS A 52 -22.66 -3.33 -6.85
C LYS A 52 -21.53 -3.20 -5.82
N LYS A 53 -21.21 -4.28 -5.12
CA LYS A 53 -20.02 -4.39 -4.27
C LYS A 53 -18.92 -5.10 -5.06
N ASN A 54 -17.74 -4.50 -5.14
CA ASN A 54 -16.57 -5.14 -5.72
C ASN A 54 -15.67 -5.65 -4.58
N ASN A 55 -15.82 -6.93 -4.24
CA ASN A 55 -15.12 -7.56 -3.12
C ASN A 55 -13.60 -7.66 -3.32
N ASN A 56 -13.09 -7.47 -4.55
CA ASN A 56 -11.65 -7.48 -4.81
C ASN A 56 -10.99 -6.13 -4.58
N THR A 57 -11.74 -5.03 -4.77
CA THR A 57 -11.19 -3.67 -4.71
C THR A 57 -11.73 -2.85 -3.57
N ASP A 58 -12.77 -3.36 -2.86
CA ASP A 58 -13.53 -2.63 -1.83
C ASP A 58 -14.10 -1.28 -2.30
N TRP A 59 -14.30 -1.11 -3.60
CA TRP A 59 -15.05 -0.01 -4.18
C TRP A 59 -16.50 -0.45 -4.43
N TRP A 60 -17.44 0.38 -4.02
CA TRP A 60 -18.86 0.14 -4.27
C TRP A 60 -19.40 1.08 -5.33
N GLN A 61 -20.11 0.54 -6.30
CA GLN A 61 -20.94 1.34 -7.20
C GLN A 61 -22.25 1.67 -6.48
N VAL A 62 -22.57 2.96 -6.42
CA VAL A 62 -23.71 3.47 -5.67
C VAL A 62 -24.53 4.44 -6.52
N GLU A 63 -25.78 4.61 -6.11
CA GLU A 63 -26.72 5.59 -6.65
C GLU A 63 -27.15 6.53 -5.54
N ILE A 64 -27.19 7.82 -5.84
CA ILE A 64 -27.67 8.88 -4.96
C ILE A 64 -28.50 9.85 -5.80
N GLY A 65 -29.78 9.94 -5.50
CA GLY A 65 -30.73 10.66 -6.39
C GLY A 65 -30.66 10.07 -7.80
N SER A 66 -30.38 10.90 -8.79
CA SER A 66 -30.21 10.48 -10.19
C SER A 66 -28.75 10.15 -10.57
N GLN A 67 -27.79 10.34 -9.67
CA GLN A 67 -26.38 10.17 -9.97
C GLN A 67 -25.89 8.76 -9.61
N LYS A 68 -25.06 8.18 -10.49
CA LYS A 68 -24.37 6.92 -10.27
C LYS A 68 -22.85 7.14 -10.28
N GLY A 69 -22.16 6.47 -9.38
CA GLY A 69 -20.71 6.56 -9.29
C GLY A 69 -20.13 5.51 -8.37
N TRP A 70 -18.88 5.71 -7.96
CA TRP A 70 -18.13 4.79 -7.13
C TRP A 70 -17.68 5.47 -5.85
N VAL A 71 -17.71 4.72 -4.75
CA VAL A 71 -17.20 5.17 -3.46
C VAL A 71 -16.19 4.17 -2.90
N ALA A 72 -15.14 4.65 -2.26
CA ALA A 72 -14.20 3.84 -1.49
C ALA A 72 -14.91 3.37 -0.21
N SER A 73 -15.36 2.12 -0.17
CA SER A 73 -16.29 1.64 0.85
C SER A 73 -15.73 1.71 2.27
N TRP A 74 -14.40 1.55 2.43
CA TRP A 74 -13.72 1.62 3.74
C TRP A 74 -13.77 3.03 4.37
N LEU A 75 -14.15 4.05 3.62
CA LEU A 75 -14.27 5.43 4.10
C LEU A 75 -15.66 5.76 4.61
N ILE A 76 -16.71 5.04 4.18
CA ILE A 76 -18.13 5.32 4.49
C ILE A 76 -18.34 5.45 6.00
N GLN A 77 -17.77 4.54 6.81
CA GLN A 77 -17.95 4.47 8.26
C GLN A 77 -16.87 5.22 9.07
N LYS A 78 -15.96 5.95 8.42
CA LYS A 78 -14.86 6.67 9.08
C LYS A 78 -15.29 8.04 9.60
N LYS A 79 -15.89 8.10 10.79
CA LYS A 79 -16.47 9.33 11.41
C LYS A 79 -15.59 10.57 11.33
N ASN A 80 -14.27 10.42 11.49
CA ASN A 80 -13.32 11.55 11.45
C ASN A 80 -12.77 11.84 10.05
N TYR A 81 -13.15 11.06 9.03
CA TYR A 81 -12.70 11.28 7.67
C TYR A 81 -13.44 12.44 7.02
N ASN A 82 -12.68 13.33 6.37
CA ASN A 82 -13.18 14.45 5.59
C ASN A 82 -12.35 14.55 4.30
N THR A 83 -12.98 14.27 3.17
CA THR A 83 -12.31 14.27 1.85
C THR A 83 -11.71 15.63 1.49
N LYS A 84 -12.22 16.75 2.03
CA LYS A 84 -11.65 18.08 1.80
C LYS A 84 -10.20 18.20 2.29
N ASN A 85 -9.83 17.46 3.35
CA ASN A 85 -8.55 17.57 4.04
C ASN A 85 -7.66 16.33 3.89
N ALA A 86 -8.19 15.22 3.36
CA ALA A 86 -7.49 13.93 3.39
C ALA A 86 -6.67 13.63 2.12
N GLY A 87 -6.90 14.37 1.03
CA GLY A 87 -6.30 14.08 -0.28
C GLY A 87 -6.77 12.74 -0.88
N ARG A 88 -6.35 12.48 -2.11
CA ARG A 88 -6.77 11.30 -2.89
C ARG A 88 -6.09 10.00 -2.42
N LEU A 89 -4.97 10.09 -1.71
CA LEU A 89 -4.27 8.90 -1.20
C LEU A 89 -5.16 8.02 -0.29
N ALA A 90 -6.09 8.61 0.48
CA ALA A 90 -7.00 7.84 1.34
C ALA A 90 -7.91 6.89 0.56
N GLU A 91 -8.16 7.15 -0.73
CA GLU A 91 -8.96 6.33 -1.63
C GLU A 91 -8.13 5.29 -2.40
N ALA A 92 -6.83 5.22 -2.14
CA ALA A 92 -5.94 4.27 -2.78
C ALA A 92 -5.85 2.94 -2.01
N THR A 93 -5.71 1.86 -2.77
CA THR A 93 -5.29 0.55 -2.26
C THR A 93 -3.79 0.40 -2.48
N ILE A 94 -3.03 0.29 -1.39
CA ILE A 94 -1.57 0.13 -1.41
C ILE A 94 -1.21 -1.25 -0.88
N VAL A 95 -0.42 -1.99 -1.65
CA VAL A 95 0.15 -3.26 -1.20
C VAL A 95 1.60 -3.03 -0.78
N LEU A 96 1.91 -3.38 0.48
CA LEU A 96 3.25 -3.38 1.03
C LEU A 96 3.74 -4.83 1.13
N ASP A 97 4.90 -5.09 0.58
CA ASP A 97 5.52 -6.40 0.56
C ASP A 97 6.86 -6.37 1.29
N PRO A 98 6.90 -6.69 2.59
CA PRO A 98 8.18 -6.93 3.27
C PRO A 98 8.84 -8.15 2.66
N GLY A 99 9.97 -8.00 1.96
CA GLY A 99 10.72 -9.10 1.35
C GLY A 99 11.08 -10.20 2.33
N HIS A 100 11.27 -11.44 1.84
CA HIS A 100 11.66 -12.60 2.63
C HIS A 100 10.63 -12.97 3.72
N GLY A 101 11.08 -13.70 4.76
CA GLY A 101 10.26 -14.05 5.93
C GLY A 101 10.20 -15.54 6.22
N GLY A 102 9.98 -15.90 7.50
CA GLY A 102 9.97 -17.29 7.95
C GLY A 102 11.31 -17.96 7.74
N VAL A 103 11.35 -19.01 6.93
CA VAL A 103 12.57 -19.77 6.60
C VAL A 103 13.52 -19.01 5.67
N ASP A 104 13.02 -18.07 4.88
CA ASP A 104 13.81 -17.21 4.00
C ASP A 104 14.35 -16.03 4.81
N SER A 105 15.66 -16.03 5.08
CA SER A 105 16.34 -14.96 5.83
C SER A 105 16.57 -13.69 5.02
N GLY A 106 16.60 -13.79 3.69
CA GLY A 106 17.27 -12.82 2.85
C GLY A 106 18.77 -12.81 3.09
N THR A 107 19.43 -11.76 2.64
CA THR A 107 20.86 -11.56 2.93
C THR A 107 21.11 -11.28 4.41
N GLN A 108 22.38 -11.40 4.82
CA GLN A 108 22.80 -11.22 6.22
C GLN A 108 23.95 -10.21 6.30
N ALA A 109 23.91 -9.39 7.34
CA ALA A 109 25.03 -8.55 7.71
C ALA A 109 26.14 -9.39 8.36
N SER A 110 27.34 -8.82 8.47
CA SER A 110 28.53 -9.47 9.06
C SER A 110 28.29 -9.99 10.49
N ASN A 111 27.38 -9.38 11.24
CA ASN A 111 27.00 -9.80 12.60
C ASN A 111 25.85 -10.81 12.64
N GLY A 112 25.43 -11.38 11.49
CA GLY A 112 24.34 -12.36 11.38
C GLY A 112 22.93 -11.76 11.38
N ALA A 113 22.78 -10.44 11.37
CA ALA A 113 21.47 -9.81 11.30
C ALA A 113 20.82 -10.05 9.93
N MET A 114 19.56 -10.49 9.94
CA MET A 114 18.86 -10.99 8.76
C MET A 114 18.01 -9.89 8.10
N GLU A 115 18.06 -9.77 6.80
CA GLU A 115 17.29 -8.83 5.97
C GLU A 115 15.78 -8.86 6.27
N LYS A 116 15.19 -10.06 6.36
CA LYS A 116 13.75 -10.25 6.64
C LYS A 116 13.24 -9.47 7.85
N THR A 117 14.12 -9.21 8.82
CA THR A 117 13.79 -8.48 10.06
C THR A 117 13.61 -6.99 9.78
N TYR A 118 14.51 -6.42 8.98
CA TYR A 118 14.53 -4.98 8.69
C TYR A 118 13.51 -4.62 7.64
N THR A 119 13.27 -5.48 6.63
CA THR A 119 12.19 -5.30 5.65
C THR A 119 10.84 -5.24 6.34
N LEU A 120 10.56 -6.16 7.28
CA LEU A 120 9.31 -6.15 8.05
C LEU A 120 9.19 -4.91 8.94
N ARG A 121 10.25 -4.55 9.67
CA ARG A 121 10.23 -3.37 10.55
C ARG A 121 9.94 -2.08 9.78
N THR A 122 10.57 -1.90 8.63
CA THR A 122 10.36 -0.73 7.76
C THR A 122 8.95 -0.70 7.20
N ALA A 123 8.47 -1.80 6.62
CA ALA A 123 7.13 -1.88 6.05
C ALA A 123 6.02 -1.68 7.10
N LEU A 124 6.21 -2.16 8.34
CA LEU A 124 5.25 -1.92 9.43
C LEU A 124 5.17 -0.44 9.83
N LYS A 125 6.27 0.31 9.76
CA LYS A 125 6.26 1.77 10.00
C LYS A 125 5.48 2.49 8.89
N VAL A 126 5.70 2.11 7.61
CA VAL A 126 4.92 2.63 6.47
C VAL A 126 3.43 2.30 6.65
N TYR A 127 3.10 1.05 6.98
CA TYR A 127 1.74 0.61 7.26
C TYR A 127 1.05 1.50 8.31
N LYS A 128 1.72 1.75 9.44
CA LYS A 128 1.19 2.59 10.52
C LYS A 128 0.88 4.02 10.04
N LEU A 129 1.78 4.62 9.28
CA LEU A 129 1.60 5.99 8.76
C LEU A 129 0.46 6.07 7.75
N LEU A 130 0.35 5.10 6.85
CA LEU A 130 -0.72 5.05 5.85
C LEU A 130 -2.09 4.76 6.49
N LYS A 131 -2.16 3.87 7.48
CA LYS A 131 -3.40 3.61 8.24
C LYS A 131 -3.89 4.85 8.98
N ALA A 132 -2.99 5.66 9.53
CA ALA A 132 -3.34 6.95 10.15
C ALA A 132 -3.95 7.95 9.14
N LYS A 133 -3.64 7.80 7.84
CA LYS A 133 -4.21 8.58 6.73
C LYS A 133 -5.46 7.95 6.10
N ASN A 134 -6.03 6.90 6.72
CA ASN A 134 -7.19 6.14 6.24
C ASN A 134 -6.99 5.42 4.89
N VAL A 135 -5.76 5.20 4.46
CA VAL A 135 -5.43 4.45 3.24
C VAL A 135 -5.85 2.99 3.38
N HIS A 136 -6.35 2.38 2.30
CA HIS A 136 -6.57 0.94 2.25
C HIS A 136 -5.25 0.22 2.02
N VAL A 137 -4.61 -0.21 3.12
CA VAL A 137 -3.28 -0.85 3.09
C VAL A 137 -3.41 -2.34 3.34
N ILE A 138 -2.82 -3.12 2.46
CA ILE A 138 -2.73 -4.58 2.53
C ILE A 138 -1.25 -4.96 2.58
N MET A 139 -0.88 -5.91 3.43
CA MET A 139 0.49 -6.41 3.51
C MET A 139 0.55 -7.89 3.13
N THR A 140 1.62 -8.30 2.45
CA THR A 140 1.85 -9.72 2.13
C THR A 140 2.15 -10.53 3.40
N ARG A 141 2.79 -9.89 4.40
CA ARG A 141 2.99 -10.42 5.75
C ARG A 141 3.05 -9.32 6.80
N HIS A 142 2.53 -9.59 7.98
CA HIS A 142 2.60 -8.73 9.17
C HIS A 142 3.55 -9.27 10.24
N THR A 143 4.00 -10.50 10.09
CA THR A 143 4.85 -11.24 11.04
C THR A 143 6.01 -11.91 10.29
N ASN A 144 6.90 -12.56 11.05
CA ASN A 144 7.97 -13.37 10.47
C ASN A 144 7.43 -14.72 9.97
N LYS A 145 6.66 -14.71 8.87
CA LYS A 145 6.15 -15.92 8.21
C LYS A 145 6.68 -16.02 6.77
N THR A 146 6.81 -17.24 6.28
CA THR A 146 7.12 -17.51 4.87
C THR A 146 5.93 -17.12 3.99
N VAL A 147 6.23 -16.41 2.89
CA VAL A 147 5.27 -16.07 1.84
C VAL A 147 5.87 -16.48 0.50
N ALA A 148 5.19 -17.37 -0.20
CA ALA A 148 5.64 -17.83 -1.52
C ALA A 148 5.81 -16.63 -2.48
N LEU A 149 6.88 -16.65 -3.28
CA LEU A 149 7.26 -15.53 -4.15
C LEU A 149 6.11 -15.15 -5.09
N ALA A 150 5.54 -16.12 -5.82
CA ALA A 150 4.43 -15.88 -6.74
C ALA A 150 3.15 -15.33 -6.08
N SER A 151 2.94 -15.59 -4.77
CA SER A 151 1.77 -15.10 -4.04
C SER A 151 1.80 -13.59 -3.82
N ARG A 152 2.97 -12.97 -3.83
CA ARG A 152 3.18 -11.54 -3.58
C ARG A 152 2.58 -10.68 -4.69
N PRO A 153 2.98 -10.81 -5.98
CA PRO A 153 2.36 -10.08 -7.08
C PRO A 153 0.91 -10.52 -7.32
N ALA A 154 0.58 -11.82 -7.09
CA ALA A 154 -0.79 -12.31 -7.22
C ALA A 154 -1.77 -11.60 -6.27
N LEU A 155 -1.36 -11.31 -5.02
CA LEU A 155 -2.16 -10.50 -4.09
C LEU A 155 -2.42 -9.11 -4.66
N SER A 156 -1.37 -8.41 -5.11
CA SER A 156 -1.48 -7.07 -5.71
C SER A 156 -2.43 -7.04 -6.92
N ASN A 157 -2.30 -8.04 -7.80
CA ASN A 157 -3.16 -8.17 -8.98
C ASN A 157 -4.62 -8.42 -8.60
N ARG A 158 -4.87 -9.32 -7.63
CA ARG A 158 -6.23 -9.67 -7.18
C ARG A 158 -6.95 -8.48 -6.59
N VAL A 159 -6.29 -7.70 -5.72
CA VAL A 159 -6.89 -6.52 -5.07
C VAL A 159 -6.85 -5.28 -5.96
N LYS A 160 -6.32 -5.39 -7.17
CA LYS A 160 -6.12 -4.28 -8.12
C LYS A 160 -5.41 -3.09 -7.46
N ALA A 161 -4.31 -3.35 -6.77
CA ALA A 161 -3.54 -2.33 -6.08
C ALA A 161 -3.26 -1.11 -6.96
N ASN A 162 -3.36 0.08 -6.41
CA ASN A 162 -2.97 1.31 -7.09
C ASN A 162 -1.44 1.45 -7.13
N ILE A 163 -0.76 0.97 -6.08
CA ILE A 163 0.69 0.86 -5.98
C ILE A 163 1.04 -0.41 -5.18
N TYR A 164 2.07 -1.10 -5.63
CA TYR A 164 2.77 -2.17 -4.91
C TYR A 164 4.20 -1.73 -4.62
N ILE A 165 4.65 -1.93 -3.37
CA ILE A 165 6.00 -1.60 -2.92
C ILE A 165 6.60 -2.81 -2.22
N SER A 166 7.66 -3.39 -2.79
CA SER A 166 8.49 -4.41 -2.16
C SER A 166 9.67 -3.77 -1.46
N PHE A 167 9.90 -4.16 -0.21
CA PHE A 167 10.96 -3.62 0.65
C PHE A 167 12.06 -4.65 0.79
N HIS A 168 13.29 -4.27 0.43
CA HIS A 168 14.48 -5.10 0.45
C HIS A 168 15.70 -4.33 0.95
N PHE A 169 16.76 -5.08 1.23
CA PHE A 169 18.12 -4.59 1.45
C PHE A 169 19.09 -5.42 0.62
N ASN A 170 19.94 -4.75 -0.11
CA ASN A 170 20.85 -5.34 -1.08
C ASN A 170 22.04 -6.07 -0.43
N SER A 171 22.76 -6.82 -1.25
CA SER A 171 24.06 -7.39 -0.95
C SER A 171 24.91 -7.42 -2.20
N ALA A 172 26.19 -7.06 -2.06
CA ALA A 172 27.19 -7.19 -3.12
C ALA A 172 27.84 -8.59 -3.16
N GLY A 173 27.56 -9.42 -2.13
CA GLY A 173 28.20 -10.73 -1.97
C GLY A 173 29.60 -10.68 -1.37
N GLU A 174 30.18 -9.49 -1.21
CA GLU A 174 31.48 -9.22 -0.59
C GLU A 174 31.35 -8.02 0.35
N GLN A 175 31.98 -8.11 1.52
CA GLN A 175 31.93 -7.08 2.56
C GLN A 175 32.46 -5.73 2.03
N ASN A 176 31.65 -4.68 2.16
CA ASN A 176 31.97 -3.30 1.76
C ASN A 176 32.25 -3.09 0.26
N ALA A 177 31.83 -4.03 -0.62
CA ALA A 177 32.02 -3.90 -2.06
C ALA A 177 31.05 -2.90 -2.72
N ALA A 178 29.90 -2.63 -2.12
CA ALA A 178 28.95 -1.65 -2.60
C ALA A 178 28.15 -1.03 -1.44
N GLU A 179 27.56 0.14 -1.71
CA GLU A 179 26.72 0.89 -0.77
C GLU A 179 25.63 1.67 -1.50
N GLY A 180 24.63 2.15 -0.75
CA GLY A 180 23.59 3.02 -1.24
C GLY A 180 22.23 2.33 -1.40
N TYR A 181 21.21 3.13 -1.68
CA TYR A 181 19.85 2.66 -1.97
C TYR A 181 19.58 2.69 -3.47
N GLU A 182 18.64 1.86 -3.93
CA GLU A 182 18.24 1.76 -5.33
C GLU A 182 16.74 1.48 -5.46
N VAL A 183 16.11 1.99 -6.52
CA VAL A 183 14.70 1.75 -6.81
C VAL A 183 14.60 0.95 -8.11
N PHE A 184 13.97 -0.22 -8.05
CA PHE A 184 13.75 -1.06 -9.21
C PHE A 184 12.31 -1.00 -9.69
N LYS A 185 12.13 -1.05 -10.99
CA LYS A 185 10.86 -1.23 -11.70
C LYS A 185 11.02 -2.16 -12.89
N TYR A 186 9.91 -2.78 -13.31
CA TYR A 186 9.88 -3.59 -14.53
C TYR A 186 8.99 -2.96 -15.59
N HIS A 187 7.74 -2.67 -15.28
CA HIS A 187 6.76 -2.13 -16.23
C HIS A 187 6.79 -0.59 -16.28
N HIS A 188 6.47 -0.03 -17.46
CA HIS A 188 6.39 1.42 -17.67
C HIS A 188 5.33 2.12 -16.80
N ASN A 189 4.26 1.42 -16.41
CA ASN A 189 3.22 1.98 -15.55
C ASN A 189 3.73 2.38 -14.15
N ALA A 190 4.92 1.91 -13.76
CA ALA A 190 5.58 2.27 -12.49
C ALA A 190 6.52 3.49 -12.61
N ASN A 191 6.85 3.96 -13.83
CA ASN A 191 7.87 5.00 -14.07
C ASN A 191 7.65 6.24 -13.18
N SER A 192 6.44 6.80 -13.23
CA SER A 192 6.13 8.04 -12.49
C SER A 192 6.30 7.87 -10.98
N PHE A 193 5.85 6.73 -10.42
CA PHE A 193 6.00 6.51 -8.99
C PHE A 193 7.44 6.19 -8.60
N ALA A 194 8.18 5.41 -9.41
CA ALA A 194 9.60 5.12 -9.20
C ALA A 194 10.42 6.41 -9.15
N SER A 195 10.20 7.34 -10.09
CA SER A 195 10.87 8.65 -10.07
C SER A 195 10.46 9.51 -8.87
N THR A 196 9.19 9.43 -8.44
CA THR A 196 8.72 10.20 -7.28
C THR A 196 9.38 9.73 -5.98
N ILE A 197 9.52 8.40 -5.80
CA ILE A 197 10.13 7.86 -4.58
C ILE A 197 11.65 8.05 -4.58
N ASP A 198 12.32 7.88 -5.71
CA ASP A 198 13.75 8.14 -5.86
C ASP A 198 14.10 9.58 -5.48
N LYS A 199 13.35 10.55 -6.02
CA LYS A 199 13.52 11.97 -5.67
C LYS A 199 13.33 12.22 -4.16
N GLN A 200 12.36 11.57 -3.52
CA GLN A 200 12.11 11.74 -2.09
C GLN A 200 13.21 11.08 -1.24
N PHE A 201 13.76 9.97 -1.71
CA PHE A 201 14.84 9.23 -1.05
C PHE A 201 16.19 9.98 -1.07
N ASN A 202 16.38 11.02 -1.89
CA ASN A 202 17.54 11.92 -1.82
C ASN A 202 17.73 12.55 -0.42
N ASN A 203 16.72 12.47 0.43
CA ASN A 203 16.84 12.87 1.85
C ASN A 203 17.49 11.80 2.73
N LEU A 204 17.66 10.56 2.25
CA LEU A 204 18.31 9.51 3.00
C LEU A 204 19.82 9.77 3.13
N PRO A 205 20.48 9.27 4.20
CA PRO A 205 21.91 9.49 4.39
C PRO A 205 22.82 8.57 3.57
N LEU A 206 22.23 7.71 2.72
CA LEU A 206 22.94 6.76 1.87
C LEU A 206 23.09 7.29 0.44
N TYR A 207 24.06 6.76 -0.28
CA TYR A 207 24.28 7.09 -1.69
C TYR A 207 23.08 6.69 -2.55
N ASN A 208 22.64 7.58 -3.44
CA ASN A 208 21.56 7.32 -4.39
C ASN A 208 22.11 6.64 -5.64
N ARG A 209 21.67 5.41 -5.92
CA ARG A 209 21.98 4.63 -7.12
C ARG A 209 20.95 4.84 -8.24
N GLY A 210 19.85 5.57 -7.96
CA GLY A 210 18.82 5.93 -8.92
C GLY A 210 17.75 4.86 -9.13
N VAL A 211 17.10 4.98 -10.31
CA VAL A 211 16.02 4.07 -10.75
C VAL A 211 16.52 3.16 -11.84
N SER A 212 16.44 1.85 -11.62
CA SER A 212 16.91 0.81 -12.54
C SER A 212 15.80 -0.12 -13.01
N PHE A 213 16.05 -0.82 -14.11
CA PHE A 213 15.23 -1.95 -14.53
C PHE A 213 15.61 -3.19 -13.71
N GLY A 214 14.59 -3.85 -13.13
CA GLY A 214 14.78 -5.08 -12.35
C GLY A 214 13.87 -6.20 -12.83
N ASN A 215 14.43 -7.32 -13.30
CA ASN A 215 13.66 -8.50 -13.70
C ASN A 215 13.35 -9.41 -12.51
N PHE A 216 12.79 -8.82 -11.45
CA PHE A 216 12.32 -9.55 -10.29
C PHE A 216 10.90 -10.05 -10.52
N GLU A 217 10.59 -11.28 -10.08
CA GLU A 217 9.27 -11.89 -10.25
C GLU A 217 8.15 -11.02 -9.67
N VAL A 218 8.36 -10.42 -8.50
CA VAL A 218 7.40 -9.54 -7.83
C VAL A 218 7.08 -8.26 -8.63
N LEU A 219 7.95 -7.87 -9.55
CA LEU A 219 7.76 -6.73 -10.47
C LEU A 219 7.25 -7.19 -11.84
N ARG A 220 7.89 -8.21 -12.41
CA ARG A 220 7.58 -8.75 -13.75
C ARG A 220 6.15 -9.29 -13.82
N ASP A 221 5.75 -10.07 -12.82
CA ASP A 221 4.45 -10.75 -12.80
C ASP A 221 3.34 -9.89 -12.15
N ASN A 222 3.68 -8.64 -11.81
CA ASN A 222 2.75 -7.67 -11.25
C ASN A 222 2.17 -6.76 -12.33
N LYS A 223 0.89 -6.91 -12.64
CA LYS A 223 0.17 -6.09 -13.63
C LYS A 223 -0.14 -4.67 -13.11
N ARG A 224 0.14 -4.40 -11.85
CA ARG A 224 -0.11 -3.11 -11.18
C ARG A 224 1.19 -2.29 -11.16
N PRO A 225 1.12 -0.95 -11.01
CA PRO A 225 2.32 -0.15 -10.80
C PRO A 225 3.08 -0.69 -9.58
N ALA A 226 4.28 -1.24 -9.81
CA ALA A 226 5.07 -1.98 -8.84
C ALA A 226 6.52 -1.53 -8.84
N ILE A 227 7.06 -1.29 -7.64
CA ILE A 227 8.47 -1.00 -7.41
C ILE A 227 9.04 -1.93 -6.34
N LEU A 228 10.33 -2.15 -6.39
CA LEU A 228 11.13 -2.74 -5.32
C LEU A 228 12.17 -1.71 -4.89
N VAL A 229 12.29 -1.49 -3.60
CA VAL A 229 13.25 -0.55 -3.02
C VAL A 229 14.31 -1.33 -2.24
N GLU A 230 15.55 -1.21 -2.68
CA GLU A 230 16.72 -1.62 -1.92
C GLU A 230 17.17 -0.45 -1.06
N MET A 231 16.99 -0.58 0.25
CA MET A 231 17.15 0.53 1.20
C MET A 231 18.56 0.57 1.84
N GLY A 232 19.57 0.12 1.10
CA GLY A 232 20.97 0.00 1.52
C GLY A 232 21.47 -1.43 1.43
N PHE A 233 22.79 -1.63 1.60
CA PHE A 233 23.46 -2.93 1.52
C PHE A 233 23.68 -3.50 2.93
N MET A 234 23.25 -4.75 3.15
CA MET A 234 23.43 -5.44 4.44
C MET A 234 24.88 -5.78 4.73
N ASP A 235 25.69 -6.01 3.69
CA ASP A 235 27.11 -6.29 3.74
C ASP A 235 28.01 -5.04 3.62
N SER A 236 27.44 -3.83 3.67
CA SER A 236 28.17 -2.58 3.87
C SER A 236 28.13 -2.17 5.34
N ASP A 237 29.26 -2.02 5.99
CA ASP A 237 29.35 -1.53 7.38
C ASP A 237 28.77 -0.12 7.50
N TYR A 238 29.00 0.73 6.50
CA TYR A 238 28.45 2.07 6.45
C TYR A 238 26.92 2.04 6.38
N ASP A 239 26.33 1.36 5.39
CA ASP A 239 24.88 1.29 5.23
C ASP A 239 24.22 0.59 6.41
N PHE A 240 24.80 -0.53 6.89
CA PHE A 240 24.26 -1.29 8.00
C PHE A 240 24.25 -0.48 9.30
N SER A 241 25.21 0.44 9.48
CA SER A 241 25.21 1.37 10.61
C SER A 241 23.93 2.22 10.68
N TYR A 242 23.27 2.49 9.54
CA TYR A 242 21.97 3.14 9.43
C TYR A 242 20.81 2.14 9.47
N ILE A 243 20.86 1.07 8.66
CA ILE A 243 19.78 0.07 8.50
C ILE A 243 19.28 -0.44 9.86
N GLN A 244 20.18 -0.75 10.78
CA GLN A 244 19.84 -1.24 12.12
C GLN A 244 19.11 -0.22 13.01
N LYS A 245 19.20 1.10 12.70
CA LYS A 245 18.59 2.16 13.51
C LYS A 245 17.10 2.33 13.18
N SER A 246 16.27 2.34 14.22
CA SER A 246 14.84 2.61 14.11
C SER A 246 14.54 3.99 13.47
N SER A 247 15.44 4.96 13.67
CA SER A 247 15.33 6.30 13.08
C SER A 247 15.47 6.29 11.56
N TYR A 248 16.39 5.48 11.01
CA TYR A 248 16.55 5.31 9.57
C TYR A 248 15.30 4.67 8.95
N GLN A 249 14.82 3.56 9.52
CA GLN A 249 13.60 2.89 9.08
C GLN A 249 12.38 3.84 9.13
N GLN A 250 12.32 4.72 10.15
CA GLN A 250 11.26 5.72 10.26
C GLN A 250 11.41 6.81 9.19
N LYS A 251 12.63 7.21 8.85
CA LYS A 251 12.90 8.17 7.78
C LYS A 251 12.46 7.61 6.43
N VAL A 252 12.82 6.36 6.10
CA VAL A 252 12.33 5.67 4.91
C VAL A 252 10.80 5.63 4.89
N ALA A 253 10.17 5.27 6.00
CA ALA A 253 8.70 5.22 6.08
C ALA A 253 8.04 6.58 5.86
N ASN A 254 8.62 7.65 6.38
CA ASN A 254 8.15 9.02 6.15
C ASN A 254 8.26 9.40 4.67
N ASP A 255 9.40 9.08 4.04
CA ASP A 255 9.67 9.42 2.65
C ASP A 255 8.78 8.62 1.68
N VAL A 256 8.55 7.32 1.93
CA VAL A 256 7.54 6.52 1.20
C VAL A 256 6.15 7.14 1.33
N THR A 257 5.76 7.54 2.54
CA THR A 257 4.43 8.13 2.79
C THR A 257 4.27 9.48 2.10
N LYS A 258 5.31 10.32 2.08
CA LYS A 258 5.33 11.59 1.34
C LYS A 258 5.23 11.36 -0.16
N SER A 259 6.00 10.39 -0.69
CA SER A 259 5.97 10.03 -2.11
C SER A 259 4.57 9.58 -2.56
N LEU A 260 3.92 8.73 -1.79
CA LEU A 260 2.54 8.32 -2.05
C LEU A 260 1.57 9.50 -1.98
N THR A 261 1.73 10.38 -1.00
CA THR A 261 0.89 11.58 -0.88
C THR A 261 1.04 12.47 -2.11
N SER A 262 2.27 12.74 -2.54
CA SER A 262 2.54 13.55 -3.74
C SER A 262 2.05 12.90 -5.03
N TYR A 263 2.16 11.57 -5.15
CA TYR A 263 1.76 10.83 -6.34
C TYR A 263 0.24 10.81 -6.59
N PHE A 264 -0.56 10.89 -5.51
CA PHE A 264 -2.02 10.86 -5.60
C PHE A 264 -2.68 12.25 -5.50
N ASN A 265 -1.95 13.30 -5.17
CA ASN A 265 -2.44 14.69 -5.15
C ASN A 265 -2.01 15.44 -6.41
#